data_01447852e203fb057f12c8c23402f88f
#
_entry.id   01447852e203fb057f12c8c23402f88f
#
_cell.length_a   1.000
_cell.length_b   1.000
_cell.length_c   1.000
_cell.angle_alpha   90.00
_cell.angle_beta   90.00
_cell.angle_gamma   90.00
#
_symmetry.space_group_name_H-M   'P 1'
#
loop_
_entity.id
_entity.type
_entity.pdbx_description
1 polymer ?
#
loop_
_entity_poly.entity_id
_entity_poly.type
_entity_poly.pdbx_seq_one_letter_code
_entity_poly.pdbx_strand_id
1 'polypeptide(L)'
;MQRTVSILRRMIVALLLLGAVAAPARGQITAGMSTMADILTLPLTGVGTRALQFGVIVPGTTSVIVLPRTKSGGEFRIAGVKNRKAVDISFTLPTQLTGPAGASIPLSFNGNYAGLCEIDTTGACDLASYFTWNPVTTPTYHDVPTRYKPGRKVYTYDAYQVYLGGAASPSTTQRQGTYTASIGVLLVVN
;
A
#
# COMPACT_ATOMS: atom_id res chain seq x y z
N MET A 1 -42.94 49.81 2.94
CA MET A 1 -42.62 48.81 3.96
C MET A 1 -42.00 47.47 3.43
N GLN A 2 -42.05 47.17 2.12
CA GLN A 2 -41.53 45.90 1.57
C GLN A 2 -40.02 45.85 1.28
N ARG A 3 -39.33 46.98 1.16
CA ARG A 3 -37.89 47.00 0.85
C ARG A 3 -36.96 46.69 2.03
N THR A 4 -37.42 47.02 3.26
CA THR A 4 -36.61 46.80 4.49
C THR A 4 -36.51 45.32 4.90
N VAL A 5 -37.55 44.54 4.63
CA VAL A 5 -37.58 43.09 4.97
C VAL A 5 -36.61 42.26 4.09
N SER A 6 -36.42 42.69 2.83
CA SER A 6 -35.54 42.00 1.89
C SER A 6 -34.05 42.14 2.24
N ILE A 7 -33.62 43.26 2.79
CA ILE A 7 -32.25 43.51 3.19
C ILE A 7 -31.91 42.72 4.46
N LEU A 8 -32.84 42.68 5.42
CA LEU A 8 -32.66 41.93 6.65
C LEU A 8 -32.51 40.41 6.40
N ARG A 9 -33.31 39.88 5.45
CA ARG A 9 -33.26 38.46 5.07
C ARG A 9 -31.97 38.07 4.35
N ARG A 10 -31.37 38.97 3.56
CA ARG A 10 -30.07 38.76 2.90
C ARG A 10 -28.91 38.86 3.88
N MET A 11 -28.98 39.69 4.89
CA MET A 11 -27.97 39.77 5.95
C MET A 11 -27.97 38.53 6.85
N ILE A 12 -29.11 37.96 7.18
CA ILE A 12 -29.20 36.75 8.01
C ILE A 12 -28.64 35.53 7.25
N VAL A 13 -28.85 35.40 5.93
CA VAL A 13 -28.30 34.34 5.13
C VAL A 13 -26.77 34.47 4.98
N ALA A 14 -26.24 35.70 4.88
CA ALA A 14 -24.81 35.93 4.83
C ALA A 14 -24.12 35.64 6.18
N LEU A 15 -24.78 35.88 7.30
CA LEU A 15 -24.24 35.60 8.63
C LEU A 15 -24.23 34.11 8.97
N LEU A 16 -25.19 33.32 8.42
CA LEU A 16 -25.24 31.87 8.61
C LEU A 16 -24.17 31.11 7.80
N LEU A 17 -23.67 31.72 6.74
CA LEU A 17 -22.56 31.11 5.93
C LEU A 17 -21.18 31.36 6.50
N LEU A 18 -20.97 32.31 7.39
CA LEU A 18 -19.70 32.55 8.07
C LEU A 18 -19.51 31.72 9.35
N GLY A 19 -20.52 30.98 9.77
CA GLY A 19 -20.47 30.11 10.95
C GLY A 19 -19.98 28.69 10.68
N ALA A 20 -19.35 28.41 9.53
CA ALA A 20 -18.57 27.20 9.35
C ALA A 20 -17.34 27.30 10.26
N VAL A 21 -17.55 27.00 11.54
CA VAL A 21 -16.51 26.78 12.54
C VAL A 21 -15.54 25.78 11.91
N ALA A 22 -14.37 26.27 11.57
CA ALA A 22 -13.22 25.43 11.28
C ALA A 22 -12.97 24.61 12.55
N ALA A 23 -13.56 23.43 12.61
CA ALA A 23 -13.18 22.45 13.61
C ALA A 23 -11.66 22.35 13.53
N PRO A 24 -10.93 22.41 14.66
CA PRO A 24 -9.48 22.24 14.62
C PRO A 24 -9.27 20.88 13.96
N ALA A 25 -8.80 20.91 12.72
CA ALA A 25 -8.40 19.71 12.03
C ALA A 25 -7.25 19.14 12.88
N ARG A 26 -7.61 18.22 13.79
CA ARG A 26 -6.61 17.38 14.46
C ARG A 26 -5.84 16.77 13.33
N GLY A 27 -4.58 17.21 13.19
CA GLY A 27 -3.75 16.89 12.06
C GLY A 27 -3.56 15.39 11.96
N GLN A 28 -4.41 14.78 11.15
CA GLN A 28 -4.31 13.38 10.79
C GLN A 28 -3.40 13.30 9.57
N ILE A 29 -2.20 12.78 9.74
CA ILE A 29 -1.35 12.42 8.62
C ILE A 29 -1.72 10.98 8.26
N THR A 30 -2.41 10.80 7.14
CA THR A 30 -2.68 9.47 6.59
C THR A 30 -1.70 9.23 5.47
N ALA A 31 -0.84 8.21 5.61
CA ALA A 31 0.09 7.79 4.59
C ALA A 31 -0.46 6.51 3.95
N GLY A 32 -0.74 6.56 2.66
CA GLY A 32 -1.21 5.43 1.88
C GLY A 32 -0.39 5.26 0.61
N MET A 33 -0.23 4.02 0.16
CA MET A 33 0.47 3.68 -1.07
C MET A 33 -0.47 2.89 -1.97
N SER A 34 -0.56 3.27 -3.25
CA SER A 34 -1.25 2.47 -4.25
C SER A 34 -0.28 1.49 -4.90
N THR A 35 -0.74 0.30 -5.20
CA THR A 35 0.04 -0.73 -5.88
C THR A 35 -0.38 -0.76 -7.35
N MET A 36 0.58 -0.59 -8.26
CA MET A 36 0.38 -0.83 -9.70
C MET A 36 1.14 -2.10 -10.09
N ALA A 37 0.54 -2.92 -10.96
CA ALA A 37 1.16 -4.12 -11.50
C ALA A 37 1.10 -4.09 -13.03
N ASP A 38 2.26 -4.20 -13.67
CA ASP A 38 2.39 -4.43 -15.10
C ASP A 38 2.64 -5.90 -15.38
N ILE A 39 1.87 -6.49 -16.32
CA ILE A 39 1.94 -7.91 -16.66
C ILE A 39 2.41 -8.05 -18.10
N LEU A 40 3.54 -8.67 -18.30
CA LEU A 40 4.19 -8.74 -19.60
C LEU A 40 3.83 -9.95 -20.47
N THR A 41 3.26 -11.04 -19.99
CA THR A 41 2.74 -12.13 -20.87
C THR A 41 1.82 -13.13 -20.19
N LEU A 42 0.60 -13.36 -20.74
CA LEU A 42 -0.35 -14.50 -20.64
C LEU A 42 -0.72 -15.05 -19.24
N PRO A 43 -1.91 -15.55 -19.06
CA PRO A 43 -3.00 -15.09 -18.22
C PRO A 43 -2.64 -14.98 -16.73
N LEU A 44 -1.45 -14.51 -16.46
CA LEU A 44 -1.00 -14.11 -15.13
C LEU A 44 -1.75 -12.84 -14.76
N THR A 45 -2.46 -12.86 -13.66
CA THR A 45 -3.13 -11.66 -13.13
C THR A 45 -2.48 -11.24 -11.83
N GLY A 46 -2.17 -9.95 -11.71
CA GLY A 46 -1.68 -9.34 -10.48
C GLY A 46 -2.65 -8.26 -10.03
N VAL A 47 -3.08 -8.31 -8.77
CA VAL A 47 -3.99 -7.32 -8.19
C VAL A 47 -3.49 -6.89 -6.83
N GLY A 48 -3.33 -5.57 -6.63
CA GLY A 48 -3.16 -5.00 -5.31
C GLY A 48 -4.44 -5.18 -4.50
N THR A 49 -4.38 -5.94 -3.42
CA THR A 49 -5.54 -6.24 -2.57
C THR A 49 -5.60 -5.33 -1.35
N ARG A 50 -4.46 -4.78 -0.95
CA ARG A 50 -4.37 -3.83 0.14
C ARG A 50 -3.17 -2.90 -0.01
N ALA A 51 -3.39 -1.59 0.20
CA ALA A 51 -2.32 -0.60 0.22
C ALA A 51 -1.47 -0.73 1.51
N LEU A 52 -0.18 -0.43 1.41
CA LEU A 52 0.68 -0.24 2.58
C LEU A 52 0.28 1.06 3.28
N GLN A 53 -0.04 0.99 4.57
CA GLN A 53 -0.57 2.10 5.36
C GLN A 53 0.28 2.33 6.61
N PHE A 54 0.86 3.51 6.74
CA PHE A 54 1.59 3.91 7.94
C PHE A 54 0.68 4.49 9.03
N GLY A 55 -0.62 4.69 8.71
CA GLY A 55 -1.59 5.23 9.66
C GLY A 55 -1.36 6.71 9.98
N VAL A 56 -1.72 7.09 11.19
CA VAL A 56 -1.49 8.45 11.69
C VAL A 56 -0.06 8.56 12.20
N ILE A 57 0.70 9.47 11.61
CA ILE A 57 2.10 9.72 11.97
C ILE A 57 2.20 11.03 12.73
N VAL A 58 2.81 11.00 13.90
CA VAL A 58 3.08 12.20 14.71
C VAL A 58 4.42 12.79 14.27
N PRO A 59 4.50 14.10 13.97
CA PRO A 59 5.76 14.76 13.67
C PRO A 59 6.82 14.53 14.75
N GLY A 60 8.05 14.25 14.34
CA GLY A 60 9.16 13.96 15.26
C GLY A 60 9.20 12.53 15.79
N THR A 61 8.30 11.67 15.41
CA THR A 61 8.45 10.23 15.66
C THR A 61 9.69 9.71 14.93
N THR A 62 10.52 8.92 15.60
CA THR A 62 11.79 8.43 15.02
C THR A 62 11.56 7.64 13.73
N SER A 63 10.61 6.73 13.74
CA SER A 63 10.20 5.97 12.56
C SER A 63 8.89 5.22 12.86
N VAL A 64 8.03 5.14 11.87
CA VAL A 64 6.85 4.27 11.90
C VAL A 64 7.12 3.06 11.02
N ILE A 65 7.16 1.89 11.62
CA ILE A 65 7.50 0.63 10.95
C ILE A 65 6.22 -0.18 10.74
N VAL A 66 6.01 -0.63 9.51
CA VAL A 66 4.96 -1.58 9.14
C VAL A 66 5.63 -2.85 8.65
N LEU A 67 5.35 -3.97 9.30
CA LEU A 67 5.88 -5.27 8.90
C LEU A 67 5.00 -5.91 7.82
N PRO A 68 5.58 -6.76 6.94
CA PRO A 68 4.83 -7.58 6.00
C PRO A 68 3.77 -8.41 6.76
N ARG A 69 2.66 -8.72 6.11
CA ARG A 69 1.54 -9.50 6.69
C ARG A 69 0.82 -8.90 7.89
N THR A 70 1.12 -7.68 8.30
CA THR A 70 0.27 -6.95 9.26
C THR A 70 -0.97 -6.40 8.56
N LYS A 71 -1.97 -5.99 9.33
CA LYS A 71 -3.18 -5.34 8.79
C LYS A 71 -2.88 -4.06 8.01
N SER A 72 -1.78 -3.40 8.32
CA SER A 72 -1.31 -2.17 7.67
C SER A 72 -0.31 -2.44 6.53
N GLY A 73 0.20 -3.67 6.41
CA GLY A 73 1.11 -4.06 5.33
C GLY A 73 0.42 -4.03 3.97
N GLY A 74 1.17 -3.65 2.94
CA GLY A 74 0.73 -3.77 1.55
C GLY A 74 0.55 -5.24 1.17
N GLU A 75 -0.43 -5.50 0.32
CA GLU A 75 -0.76 -6.86 -0.09
C GLU A 75 -1.10 -6.89 -1.57
N PHE A 76 -0.54 -7.87 -2.24
CA PHE A 76 -0.66 -8.03 -3.67
C PHE A 76 -0.83 -9.52 -3.99
N ARG A 77 -1.85 -9.85 -4.80
CA ARG A 77 -2.14 -11.23 -5.18
C ARG A 77 -1.73 -11.48 -6.62
N ILE A 78 -1.02 -12.58 -6.83
CA ILE A 78 -0.67 -13.10 -8.14
C ILE A 78 -1.49 -14.37 -8.36
N ALA A 79 -2.17 -14.47 -9.50
CA ALA A 79 -2.94 -15.66 -9.86
C ALA A 79 -2.66 -16.07 -11.32
N GLY A 80 -2.92 -17.33 -11.65
CA GLY A 80 -2.75 -17.85 -13.00
C GLY A 80 -1.36 -18.38 -13.32
N VAL A 81 -0.53 -18.60 -12.31
CA VAL A 81 0.78 -19.26 -12.48
C VAL A 81 0.56 -20.76 -12.73
N LYS A 82 0.23 -21.12 -13.97
CA LYS A 82 0.01 -22.51 -14.37
C LYS A 82 1.31 -23.18 -14.80
N ASN A 83 1.39 -24.49 -14.54
CA ASN A 83 2.33 -25.40 -15.20
C ASN A 83 3.81 -25.20 -14.87
N ARG A 84 4.19 -25.04 -13.61
CA ARG A 84 5.58 -25.05 -13.16
C ARG A 84 6.50 -24.00 -13.79
N LYS A 85 5.94 -22.90 -14.27
CA LYS A 85 6.77 -21.78 -14.72
C LYS A 85 7.24 -20.96 -13.53
N ALA A 86 8.49 -20.63 -13.52
CA ALA A 86 9.03 -19.68 -12.55
C ALA A 86 8.48 -18.29 -12.82
N VAL A 87 8.26 -17.53 -11.76
CA VAL A 87 7.84 -16.12 -11.85
C VAL A 87 8.87 -15.27 -11.13
N ASP A 88 9.34 -14.26 -11.81
CA ASP A 88 10.15 -13.22 -11.20
C ASP A 88 9.26 -12.07 -10.72
N ILE A 89 9.52 -11.58 -9.52
CA ILE A 89 8.82 -10.46 -8.92
C ILE A 89 9.81 -9.33 -8.70
N SER A 90 9.58 -8.19 -9.33
CA SER A 90 10.40 -6.99 -9.15
C SER A 90 9.59 -5.86 -8.55
N PHE A 91 10.20 -5.09 -7.62
CA PHE A 91 9.61 -3.90 -7.02
C PHE A 91 10.26 -2.63 -7.54
N THR A 92 9.43 -1.65 -7.87
CA THR A 92 9.83 -0.24 -7.98
C THR A 92 9.35 0.49 -6.74
N LEU A 93 10.27 0.77 -5.83
CA LEU A 93 9.96 1.31 -4.50
C LEU A 93 10.20 2.83 -4.48
N PRO A 94 9.25 3.62 -3.97
CA PRO A 94 9.44 5.05 -3.77
C PRO A 94 10.40 5.30 -2.61
N THR A 95 11.16 6.39 -2.69
CA THR A 95 12.07 6.82 -1.62
C THR A 95 11.38 7.73 -0.60
N GLN A 96 10.19 8.22 -0.92
CA GLN A 96 9.42 9.11 -0.05
C GLN A 96 7.92 9.07 -0.34
N LEU A 97 7.12 9.42 0.65
CA LEU A 97 5.74 9.84 0.47
C LEU A 97 5.71 11.33 0.14
N THR A 98 4.82 11.73 -0.76
CA THR A 98 4.60 13.13 -1.15
C THR A 98 3.29 13.62 -0.56
N GLY A 99 3.31 14.79 0.04
CA GLY A 99 2.20 15.42 0.71
C GLY A 99 1.90 16.85 0.23
N PRO A 100 1.15 17.63 1.02
CA PRO A 100 0.73 18.97 0.65
C PRO A 100 1.91 19.90 0.39
N ALA A 101 1.79 20.72 -0.66
CA ALA A 101 2.79 21.73 -1.07
C ALA A 101 4.21 21.15 -1.22
N GLY A 102 4.33 19.90 -1.72
CA GLY A 102 5.62 19.26 -1.94
C GLY A 102 6.33 18.76 -0.67
N ALA A 103 5.67 18.79 0.48
CA ALA A 103 6.21 18.17 1.69
C ALA A 103 6.40 16.66 1.47
N SER A 104 7.46 16.10 2.05
CA SER A 104 7.76 14.67 1.89
C SER A 104 8.09 14.00 3.21
N ILE A 105 7.84 12.70 3.29
CA ILE A 105 8.26 11.83 4.38
C ILE A 105 9.16 10.77 3.79
N PRO A 106 10.44 10.67 4.20
CA PRO A 106 11.35 9.64 3.73
C PRO A 106 10.83 8.23 4.03
N LEU A 107 11.01 7.33 3.06
CA LEU A 107 10.70 5.91 3.18
C LEU A 107 11.96 5.08 3.17
N SER A 108 11.93 3.97 3.90
CA SER A 108 12.94 2.93 3.86
C SER A 108 12.28 1.56 3.71
N PHE A 109 12.84 0.78 2.80
CA PHE A 109 12.47 -0.63 2.60
C PHE A 109 13.68 -1.55 2.87
N ASN A 110 14.73 -1.00 3.50
CA ASN A 110 15.95 -1.75 3.80
C ASN A 110 15.76 -2.64 5.03
N GLY A 111 15.43 -3.88 4.79
CA GLY A 111 15.15 -4.92 5.78
C GLY A 111 14.28 -6.01 5.15
N ASN A 112 13.87 -6.98 5.92
CA ASN A 112 12.98 -8.06 5.44
C ASN A 112 11.53 -7.55 5.28
N TYR A 113 11.37 -6.52 4.45
CA TYR A 113 10.07 -5.86 4.24
C TYR A 113 9.26 -6.43 3.08
N ALA A 114 9.81 -7.31 2.26
CA ALA A 114 9.03 -8.09 1.30
C ALA A 114 8.77 -9.50 1.85
N GLY A 115 7.65 -10.07 1.48
CA GLY A 115 7.29 -11.44 1.86
C GLY A 115 6.40 -12.09 0.82
N LEU A 116 6.43 -13.41 0.74
CA LEU A 116 5.65 -14.21 -0.18
C LEU A 116 5.14 -15.48 0.52
N CYS A 117 3.94 -15.93 0.16
CA CYS A 117 3.47 -17.28 0.44
C CYS A 117 2.60 -17.83 -0.69
N GLU A 118 2.52 -19.14 -0.76
CA GLU A 118 1.52 -19.82 -1.59
C GLU A 118 0.12 -19.62 -0.98
N ILE A 119 -0.89 -19.56 -1.82
CA ILE A 119 -2.29 -19.55 -1.37
C ILE A 119 -2.78 -21.01 -1.33
N ASP A 120 -3.31 -21.40 -0.18
CA ASP A 120 -3.85 -22.74 0.03
C ASP A 120 -5.25 -22.89 -0.63
N THR A 121 -5.83 -24.09 -0.49
CA THR A 121 -7.15 -24.43 -1.06
C THR A 121 -8.30 -23.65 -0.43
N THR A 122 -8.09 -22.96 0.68
CA THR A 122 -9.09 -22.11 1.34
C THR A 122 -8.98 -20.66 0.88
N GLY A 123 -7.96 -20.32 0.09
CA GLY A 123 -7.67 -18.96 -0.35
C GLY A 123 -6.83 -18.15 0.65
N ALA A 124 -6.28 -18.80 1.67
CA ALA A 124 -5.42 -18.20 2.66
C ALA A 124 -3.93 -18.44 2.36
N CYS A 125 -3.08 -17.59 2.92
CA CYS A 125 -1.63 -17.77 2.84
C CYS A 125 -1.19 -19.04 3.60
N ASP A 126 -0.56 -19.99 2.91
CA ASP A 126 0.09 -21.14 3.57
C ASP A 126 1.33 -20.67 4.31
N LEU A 127 1.24 -20.66 5.64
CA LEU A 127 2.32 -20.20 6.52
C LEU A 127 3.60 -21.06 6.41
N ALA A 128 3.48 -22.31 6.02
CA ALA A 128 4.65 -23.18 5.82
C ALA A 128 5.44 -22.78 4.58
N SER A 129 4.83 -22.06 3.65
CA SER A 129 5.49 -21.53 2.45
C SER A 129 5.96 -20.08 2.60
N TYR A 130 5.61 -19.42 3.70
CA TYR A 130 5.93 -18.01 3.92
C TYR A 130 7.43 -17.78 4.14
N PHE A 131 7.98 -16.85 3.39
CA PHE A 131 9.35 -16.36 3.58
C PHE A 131 9.41 -14.85 3.34
N THR A 132 10.49 -14.22 3.80
CA THR A 132 10.73 -12.79 3.64
C THR A 132 12.10 -12.51 3.04
N TRP A 133 12.24 -11.36 2.38
CA TRP A 133 13.53 -10.88 1.87
C TRP A 133 13.61 -9.36 1.93
N ASN A 134 14.82 -8.85 1.72
CA ASN A 134 15.06 -7.41 1.62
C ASN A 134 14.84 -6.95 0.16
N PRO A 135 13.79 -6.16 -0.13
CA PRO A 135 13.49 -5.76 -1.50
C PRO A 135 14.43 -4.68 -2.05
N VAL A 136 15.30 -4.10 -1.22
CA VAL A 136 16.33 -3.14 -1.66
C VAL A 136 17.58 -3.87 -2.15
N THR A 137 18.05 -4.86 -1.40
CA THR A 137 19.24 -5.65 -1.80
C THR A 137 18.92 -6.73 -2.82
N THR A 138 17.67 -7.18 -2.85
CA THR A 138 17.15 -8.16 -3.81
C THR A 138 15.89 -7.56 -4.44
N PRO A 139 16.02 -6.56 -5.32
CA PRO A 139 14.88 -5.87 -5.92
C PRO A 139 14.04 -6.76 -6.83
N THR A 140 14.67 -7.81 -7.39
CA THR A 140 13.99 -8.87 -8.14
C THR A 140 14.15 -10.18 -7.38
N TYR A 141 13.04 -10.80 -7.02
CA TYR A 141 13.04 -12.15 -6.51
C TYR A 141 12.80 -13.10 -7.69
N HIS A 142 13.81 -13.94 -7.98
CA HIS A 142 13.81 -14.89 -9.09
C HIS A 142 13.20 -16.23 -8.65
N ASP A 143 12.62 -16.92 -9.63
CA ASP A 143 12.21 -18.30 -9.49
C ASP A 143 11.30 -18.54 -8.27
N VAL A 144 10.21 -17.77 -8.14
CA VAL A 144 9.17 -18.09 -7.17
C VAL A 144 8.80 -19.56 -7.34
N PRO A 145 9.14 -20.43 -6.37
CA PRO A 145 9.06 -21.85 -6.58
C PRO A 145 7.59 -22.29 -6.65
N THR A 146 7.20 -22.79 -7.80
CA THR A 146 5.97 -23.57 -7.91
C THR A 146 6.22 -24.92 -7.26
N ARG A 147 5.89 -25.06 -5.98
CA ARG A 147 6.08 -26.35 -5.28
C ARG A 147 5.06 -27.38 -5.78
N TYR A 148 5.52 -28.22 -6.71
CA TYR A 148 4.86 -29.47 -6.97
C TYR A 148 5.08 -30.42 -5.78
N LYS A 149 4.05 -30.69 -5.01
CA LYS A 149 4.02 -31.81 -4.05
C LYS A 149 3.44 -33.03 -4.77
N PRO A 150 4.28 -34.06 -5.08
CA PRO A 150 3.76 -35.30 -5.66
C PRO A 150 2.69 -35.91 -4.73
N GLY A 151 1.53 -36.24 -5.25
CA GLY A 151 0.47 -36.92 -4.49
C GLY A 151 -0.67 -36.05 -3.97
N ARG A 152 -0.62 -34.72 -4.05
CA ARG A 152 -1.80 -33.87 -3.83
C ARG A 152 -2.59 -33.71 -5.13
N LYS A 153 -3.76 -34.28 -5.17
CA LYS A 153 -4.73 -34.02 -6.23
C LYS A 153 -5.18 -32.56 -6.12
N VAL A 154 -5.01 -31.85 -7.22
CA VAL A 154 -5.63 -30.56 -7.54
C VAL A 154 -5.13 -29.38 -6.70
N TYR A 155 -4.18 -28.62 -7.25
CA TYR A 155 -3.98 -27.24 -6.84
C TYR A 155 -5.15 -26.40 -7.38
N THR A 156 -6.06 -26.06 -6.51
CA THR A 156 -7.25 -25.28 -6.87
C THR A 156 -6.91 -23.79 -7.09
N TYR A 157 -5.73 -23.35 -6.64
CA TYR A 157 -5.29 -21.97 -6.78
C TYR A 157 -3.79 -21.92 -7.08
N ASP A 158 -3.45 -21.73 -8.36
CA ASP A 158 -2.10 -21.33 -8.78
C ASP A 158 -1.93 -19.85 -8.45
N ALA A 159 -1.84 -19.51 -7.17
CA ALA A 159 -1.80 -18.14 -6.71
C ALA A 159 -0.80 -17.95 -5.56
N TYR A 160 -0.20 -16.76 -5.53
CA TYR A 160 0.70 -16.31 -4.48
C TYR A 160 0.17 -15.04 -3.86
N GLN A 161 0.45 -14.87 -2.58
CA GLN A 161 0.26 -13.63 -1.86
C GLN A 161 1.61 -13.00 -1.58
N VAL A 162 1.79 -11.79 -2.10
CA VAL A 162 2.98 -10.98 -1.86
C VAL A 162 2.64 -9.91 -0.84
N TYR A 163 3.53 -9.69 0.10
CA TYR A 163 3.38 -8.69 1.16
C TYR A 163 4.51 -7.69 1.11
N LEU A 164 4.21 -6.45 1.44
CA LEU A 164 5.20 -5.41 1.56
C LEU A 164 5.00 -4.61 2.84
N GLY A 165 6.06 -4.47 3.60
CA GLY A 165 6.19 -3.54 4.72
C GLY A 165 7.10 -2.39 4.35
N GLY A 166 7.51 -1.61 5.35
CA GLY A 166 8.42 -0.50 5.19
C GLY A 166 8.48 0.37 6.43
N ALA A 167 9.31 1.40 6.37
CA ALA A 167 9.45 2.39 7.43
C ALA A 167 9.28 3.80 6.86
N ALA A 168 8.59 4.66 7.60
CA ALA A 168 8.40 6.07 7.30
C ALA A 168 8.99 6.91 8.43
N SER A 169 9.83 7.89 8.08
CA SER A 169 10.57 8.72 9.05
C SER A 169 10.19 10.20 8.91
N PRO A 170 9.15 10.68 9.64
CA PRO A 170 8.72 12.07 9.56
C PRO A 170 9.71 13.00 10.25
N SER A 171 9.83 14.24 9.77
CA SER A 171 10.59 15.29 10.44
C SER A 171 9.82 15.84 11.64
N THR A 172 10.53 16.56 12.54
CA THR A 172 9.91 17.26 13.67
C THR A 172 8.99 18.40 13.23
N THR A 173 9.25 18.96 12.05
CA THR A 173 8.48 20.05 11.42
C THR A 173 7.57 19.53 10.30
N GLN A 174 7.23 18.25 10.33
CA GLN A 174 6.42 17.64 9.29
C GLN A 174 5.07 18.35 9.14
N ARG A 175 4.76 18.79 7.92
CA ARG A 175 3.51 19.49 7.62
C ARG A 175 2.33 18.51 7.76
N GLN A 176 1.20 19.01 8.28
CA GLN A 176 -0.03 18.24 8.35
C GLN A 176 -0.63 17.99 6.95
N GLY A 177 -1.22 16.82 6.75
CA GLY A 177 -1.91 16.46 5.52
C GLY A 177 -1.80 14.98 5.18
N THR A 178 -2.34 14.62 4.03
CA THR A 178 -2.26 13.27 3.48
C THR A 178 -0.99 13.13 2.65
N TYR A 179 -0.26 12.05 2.87
CA TYR A 179 0.97 11.71 2.16
C TYR A 179 0.79 10.40 1.41
N THR A 180 1.17 10.35 0.15
CA THR A 180 1.00 9.18 -0.72
C THR A 180 2.23 8.92 -1.57
N ALA A 181 2.39 7.68 -2.00
CA ALA A 181 3.34 7.28 -3.03
C ALA A 181 2.80 6.05 -3.77
N SER A 182 3.39 5.73 -4.91
CA SER A 182 3.06 4.55 -5.69
C SER A 182 4.18 3.52 -5.61
N ILE A 183 3.81 2.24 -5.49
CA ILE A 183 4.72 1.10 -5.59
C ILE A 183 4.42 0.41 -6.92
N GLY A 184 5.46 0.19 -7.73
CA GLY A 184 5.37 -0.66 -8.91
C GLY A 184 5.71 -2.10 -8.56
N VAL A 185 4.96 -3.04 -9.12
CA VAL A 185 5.28 -4.47 -9.07
C VAL A 185 5.28 -4.99 -10.50
N LEU A 186 6.41 -5.52 -10.93
CA LEU A 186 6.57 -6.16 -12.23
C LEU A 186 6.66 -7.66 -12.03
N LEU A 187 5.89 -8.39 -12.84
CA LEU A 187 5.87 -9.85 -12.86
C LEU A 187 6.35 -10.34 -14.22
N VAL A 188 7.34 -11.22 -14.22
CA VAL A 188 7.84 -11.86 -15.44
C VAL A 188 7.74 -13.37 -15.28
N VAL A 189 7.15 -14.04 -16.28
CA VAL A 189 7.06 -15.51 -16.33
C VAL A 189 8.24 -16.03 -17.16
N ASN A 190 9.02 -16.93 -16.58
CA ASN A 190 10.17 -17.58 -17.21
C ASN A 190 9.80 -18.94 -17.81
#